data_14b87c5ff7f4b65abb9544413e0394d3
#
_entry.id   14b87c5ff7f4b65abb9544413e0394d3
#
_cell.length_a   1.000
_cell.length_b   1.000
_cell.length_c   1.000
_cell.angle_alpha   90.00
_cell.angle_beta   90.00
_cell.angle_gamma   90.00
#
_symmetry.space_group_name_H-M   'P 1'
#
loop_
_entity.id
_entity.type
_entity.pdbx_description
1 polymer ?
#
loop_
_entity_poly.entity_id
_entity_poly.type
_entity_poly.pdbx_seq_one_letter_code
_entity_poly.pdbx_strand_id
1 'polypeptide(L)'
;MVSEDLPGAQLGGLAKHVVTLSNALLEEGHHVDIMGRSDRAHPGSAEEIGFQGRFIPGFDFRRVGWKEAQLGFFNPAKRPWFAARVARALSEHARRIGNYDVVHYHGHLPMTGLYVDPGLNFVQTRHDQGSECVTHLRFRNDAVCLETSPRACAGCAHAAPGPVRTLLSGHAVARYRGETERSFAQHKTIFVSDFLRRQFLRTLPHADLSRSRVIHNFINYRKLARLAASSGAPRPGQVLLAGRIDTGKGFAEFLAAARGRLPAGAQLLVVGDGPLRARLEAEYASEQIRFLGWQPNQEVVALTATSHACVVPSVWEEPCGTTILEALALGRPCLALARGGNPELAVYESYSGQLRLATSMEKLVRHLVDELAQPAQARPLPAIAGMDVFQALPKIVDFYAQ
;
A
#
# COMPACT_ATOMS: atom_id res chain seq x y z
N MET A 1 -7.34 -15.36 -5.72
CA MET A 1 -6.63 -14.05 -5.67
C MET A 1 -5.45 -14.05 -6.62
N VAL A 2 -5.10 -12.92 -7.20
CA VAL A 2 -3.99 -12.82 -8.17
C VAL A 2 -3.13 -11.61 -7.82
N SER A 3 -1.79 -11.79 -7.72
CA SER A 3 -0.88 -10.70 -7.39
C SER A 3 0.53 -10.90 -7.95
N GLU A 4 1.08 -9.86 -8.59
CA GLU A 4 2.49 -9.84 -9.02
C GLU A 4 3.48 -9.64 -7.85
N ASP A 5 3.01 -9.23 -6.68
CA ASP A 5 3.87 -9.02 -5.51
C ASP A 5 4.16 -10.32 -4.74
N LEU A 6 3.45 -11.39 -5.05
CA LEU A 6 3.63 -12.69 -4.43
C LEU A 6 4.31 -13.71 -5.38
N PRO A 7 5.13 -14.61 -4.87
CA PRO A 7 5.66 -14.65 -3.51
C PRO A 7 6.74 -13.59 -3.28
N GLY A 8 7.01 -13.25 -2.02
CA GLY A 8 8.09 -12.33 -1.66
C GLY A 8 8.60 -12.64 -0.25
N ALA A 9 9.92 -12.66 -0.08
CA ALA A 9 10.55 -12.90 1.23
C ALA A 9 10.20 -11.81 2.27
N GLN A 10 9.90 -10.60 1.78
CA GLN A 10 9.40 -9.50 2.62
C GLN A 10 8.11 -8.97 1.99
N LEU A 11 6.99 -9.18 2.66
CA LEU A 11 5.69 -8.74 2.15
C LEU A 11 5.55 -7.22 2.27
N GLY A 12 5.43 -6.53 1.14
CA GLY A 12 4.98 -5.15 1.07
C GLY A 12 3.50 -5.00 1.44
N GLY A 13 3.01 -3.76 1.50
CA GLY A 13 1.62 -3.46 1.89
C GLY A 13 0.57 -4.18 1.05
N LEU A 14 0.76 -4.22 -0.28
CA LEU A 14 -0.15 -4.92 -1.20
C LEU A 14 -0.16 -6.43 -0.94
N ALA A 15 1.00 -7.07 -0.82
CA ALA A 15 1.09 -8.51 -0.55
C ALA A 15 0.48 -8.88 0.80
N LYS A 16 0.71 -8.07 1.85
CA LYS A 16 0.06 -8.23 3.17
C LYS A 16 -1.47 -8.14 3.06
N HIS A 17 -1.97 -7.18 2.30
CA HIS A 17 -3.41 -7.03 2.06
C HIS A 17 -4.01 -8.28 1.41
N VAL A 18 -3.37 -8.82 0.35
CA VAL A 18 -3.84 -10.03 -0.34
C VAL A 18 -3.88 -11.22 0.61
N VAL A 19 -2.79 -11.46 1.36
CA VAL A 19 -2.71 -12.57 2.32
C VAL A 19 -3.75 -12.42 3.44
N THR A 20 -3.92 -11.20 3.96
CA THR A 20 -4.90 -10.92 5.03
C THR A 20 -6.32 -11.19 4.56
N LEU A 21 -6.70 -10.70 3.36
CA LEU A 21 -8.02 -10.94 2.79
C LEU A 21 -8.24 -12.42 2.50
N SER A 22 -7.25 -13.09 1.92
CA SER A 22 -7.36 -14.51 1.57
C SER A 22 -7.56 -15.40 2.80
N ASN A 23 -6.82 -15.14 3.88
CA ASN A 23 -6.98 -15.89 5.13
C ASN A 23 -8.33 -15.61 5.79
N ALA A 24 -8.82 -14.36 5.76
CA ALA A 24 -10.14 -14.03 6.29
C ALA A 24 -11.27 -14.72 5.52
N LEU A 25 -11.15 -14.81 4.19
CA LEU A 25 -12.11 -15.57 3.38
C LEU A 25 -12.08 -17.07 3.70
N LEU A 26 -10.88 -17.66 3.93
CA LEU A 26 -10.75 -19.06 4.35
C LEU A 26 -11.39 -19.29 5.72
N GLU A 27 -11.20 -18.38 6.68
CA GLU A 27 -11.81 -18.44 8.01
C GLU A 27 -13.35 -18.39 7.95
N GLU A 28 -13.92 -17.71 6.96
CA GLU A 28 -15.37 -17.64 6.71
C GLU A 28 -15.89 -18.78 5.81
N GLY A 29 -15.06 -19.81 5.54
CA GLY A 29 -15.44 -21.02 4.84
C GLY A 29 -15.38 -20.98 3.31
N HIS A 30 -14.80 -19.94 2.73
CA HIS A 30 -14.56 -19.88 1.28
C HIS A 30 -13.31 -20.67 0.90
N HIS A 31 -13.28 -21.24 -0.30
CA HIS A 31 -12.06 -21.78 -0.90
C HIS A 31 -11.28 -20.69 -1.61
N VAL A 32 -10.01 -20.51 -1.26
CA VAL A 32 -9.17 -19.45 -1.81
C VAL A 32 -7.83 -20.00 -2.29
N ASP A 33 -7.51 -19.71 -3.55
CA ASP A 33 -6.18 -19.89 -4.11
C ASP A 33 -5.54 -18.51 -4.32
N ILE A 34 -4.22 -18.42 -4.12
CA ILE A 34 -3.44 -17.25 -4.54
C ILE A 34 -2.57 -17.64 -5.74
N MET A 35 -2.78 -16.98 -6.87
CA MET A 35 -1.90 -17.08 -8.03
C MET A 35 -0.89 -15.92 -8.01
N GLY A 36 0.38 -16.26 -8.07
CA GLY A 36 1.47 -15.30 -8.10
C GLY A 36 2.55 -15.63 -9.13
N ARG A 37 3.73 -15.07 -8.94
CA ARG A 37 4.86 -15.22 -9.85
C ARG A 37 5.55 -16.56 -9.66
N SER A 38 5.89 -17.22 -10.76
CA SER A 38 6.68 -18.45 -10.80
C SER A 38 8.19 -18.19 -10.89
N ASP A 39 8.59 -16.95 -11.16
CA ASP A 39 9.98 -16.55 -11.39
C ASP A 39 10.65 -15.93 -10.15
N ARG A 40 9.95 -15.79 -9.04
CA ARG A 40 10.53 -15.45 -7.74
C ARG A 40 10.82 -16.72 -6.95
N ALA A 41 11.91 -16.69 -6.17
CA ALA A 41 12.17 -17.77 -5.22
C ALA A 41 10.95 -17.89 -4.32
N HIS A 42 10.35 -19.07 -4.33
CA HIS A 42 9.27 -19.40 -3.42
C HIS A 42 9.93 -19.69 -2.08
N PRO A 43 9.60 -18.98 -0.99
CA PRO A 43 9.87 -19.50 0.33
C PRO A 43 9.17 -20.87 0.40
N GLY A 44 9.80 -21.89 0.93
CA GLY A 44 9.49 -23.31 0.72
C GLY A 44 8.06 -23.77 0.97
N SER A 45 7.20 -22.95 1.61
CA SER A 45 5.80 -23.30 1.86
C SER A 45 4.88 -22.08 1.82
N ALA A 46 3.58 -22.31 1.63
CA ALA A 46 2.55 -21.28 1.79
C ALA A 46 2.56 -20.67 3.20
N GLU A 47 2.99 -21.43 4.20
CA GLU A 47 3.14 -21.02 5.60
C GLU A 47 4.18 -19.89 5.77
N GLU A 48 5.28 -19.90 5.01
CA GLU A 48 6.29 -18.83 5.04
C GLU A 48 5.76 -17.51 4.49
N ILE A 49 4.76 -17.56 3.59
CA ILE A 49 4.04 -16.37 3.13
C ILE A 49 3.00 -15.94 4.16
N GLY A 50 2.66 -16.81 5.14
CA GLY A 50 1.58 -16.63 6.09
C GLY A 50 0.18 -16.83 5.48
N PHE A 51 0.09 -17.50 4.33
CA PHE A 51 -1.15 -17.87 3.66
C PHE A 51 -1.53 -19.32 4.02
N GLN A 52 -2.79 -19.53 4.42
CA GLN A 52 -3.28 -20.84 4.89
C GLN A 52 -3.86 -21.71 3.77
N GLY A 53 -3.95 -21.19 2.55
CA GLY A 53 -4.48 -21.88 1.38
C GLY A 53 -3.40 -22.29 0.38
N ARG A 54 -3.84 -22.62 -0.85
CA ARG A 54 -2.96 -23.07 -1.92
C ARG A 54 -2.36 -21.89 -2.70
N PHE A 55 -1.02 -21.85 -2.78
CA PHE A 55 -0.30 -20.91 -3.67
C PHE A 55 -0.04 -21.57 -5.03
N ILE A 56 -0.25 -20.80 -6.12
CA ILE A 56 -0.10 -21.23 -7.51
C ILE A 56 0.96 -20.37 -8.18
N PRO A 57 2.10 -20.95 -8.60
CA PRO A 57 3.07 -20.25 -9.43
C PRO A 57 2.52 -20.13 -10.86
N GLY A 58 1.84 -19.00 -11.15
CA GLY A 58 1.02 -18.87 -12.36
C GLY A 58 1.70 -18.16 -13.53
N PHE A 59 2.54 -17.15 -13.29
CA PHE A 59 3.13 -16.36 -14.38
C PHE A 59 4.59 -15.99 -14.12
N ASP A 60 5.35 -15.88 -15.21
CA ASP A 60 6.79 -15.61 -15.23
C ASP A 60 7.08 -14.38 -16.09
N PHE A 61 7.87 -13.46 -15.56
CA PHE A 61 8.32 -12.26 -16.27
C PHE A 61 9.80 -12.30 -16.68
N ARG A 62 10.59 -13.25 -16.20
CA ARG A 62 12.05 -13.35 -16.51
C ARG A 62 12.35 -13.69 -17.98
N ARG A 63 11.50 -14.45 -18.65
CA ARG A 63 11.68 -14.85 -20.06
C ARG A 63 11.65 -13.68 -21.06
N VAL A 64 11.50 -12.46 -20.58
CA VAL A 64 11.40 -11.24 -21.41
C VAL A 64 12.75 -10.51 -21.52
N GLY A 65 13.81 -11.08 -20.97
CA GLY A 65 15.17 -10.50 -21.07
C GLY A 65 15.34 -9.21 -20.25
N TRP A 66 14.54 -9.02 -19.20
CA TRP A 66 14.54 -7.81 -18.38
C TRP A 66 15.10 -8.11 -17.01
N LYS A 67 16.07 -7.30 -16.58
CA LYS A 67 16.74 -7.45 -15.29
C LYS A 67 15.79 -7.32 -14.11
N GLU A 68 14.65 -6.60 -14.30
CA GLU A 68 13.58 -6.49 -13.31
C GLU A 68 12.22 -6.33 -13.98
N ALA A 69 11.23 -7.05 -13.49
CA ALA A 69 9.83 -6.89 -13.91
C ALA A 69 9.29 -5.47 -13.66
N GLN A 70 9.84 -4.74 -12.68
CA GLN A 70 9.52 -3.35 -12.40
C GLN A 70 9.68 -2.44 -13.62
N LEU A 71 10.73 -2.60 -14.43
CA LEU A 71 10.92 -1.80 -15.65
C LEU A 71 9.78 -2.01 -16.67
N GLY A 72 9.18 -3.19 -16.68
CA GLY A 72 8.02 -3.49 -17.49
C GLY A 72 6.76 -2.78 -17.02
N PHE A 73 6.54 -2.73 -15.72
CA PHE A 73 5.38 -2.06 -15.12
C PHE A 73 5.43 -0.54 -15.32
N PHE A 74 6.61 0.05 -15.29
CA PHE A 74 6.81 1.50 -15.52
C PHE A 74 6.87 1.88 -17.00
N ASN A 75 6.99 0.92 -17.93
CA ASN A 75 6.97 1.20 -19.36
C ASN A 75 5.54 1.17 -19.90
N PRO A 76 4.93 2.33 -20.23
CA PRO A 76 3.53 2.39 -20.64
C PRO A 76 3.23 1.59 -21.92
N ALA A 77 4.18 1.46 -22.85
CA ALA A 77 4.01 0.71 -24.08
C ALA A 77 3.91 -0.83 -23.85
N LYS A 78 4.45 -1.32 -22.75
CA LYS A 78 4.52 -2.76 -22.44
C LYS A 78 3.46 -3.22 -21.44
N ARG A 79 2.83 -2.31 -20.71
CA ARG A 79 1.76 -2.64 -19.74
C ARG A 79 0.66 -3.52 -20.35
N PRO A 80 0.09 -3.22 -21.53
CA PRO A 80 -0.93 -4.07 -22.14
C PRO A 80 -0.44 -5.49 -22.41
N TRP A 81 0.80 -5.64 -22.83
CA TRP A 81 1.39 -6.95 -23.08
C TRP A 81 1.55 -7.77 -21.77
N PHE A 82 2.00 -7.14 -20.68
CA PHE A 82 2.08 -7.80 -19.38
C PHE A 82 0.69 -8.17 -18.85
N ALA A 83 -0.29 -7.26 -18.99
CA ALA A 83 -1.66 -7.51 -18.59
C ALA A 83 -2.25 -8.73 -19.34
N ALA A 84 -2.06 -8.80 -20.66
CA ALA A 84 -2.48 -9.94 -21.47
C ALA A 84 -1.78 -11.26 -21.06
N ARG A 85 -0.52 -11.19 -20.62
CA ARG A 85 0.22 -12.36 -20.13
C ARG A 85 -0.35 -12.90 -18.80
N VAL A 86 -0.63 -12.00 -17.85
CA VAL A 86 -1.28 -12.38 -16.58
C VAL A 86 -2.67 -12.96 -16.83
N ALA A 87 -3.47 -12.30 -17.67
CA ALA A 87 -4.81 -12.76 -18.03
C ALA A 87 -4.81 -14.15 -18.73
N ARG A 88 -3.84 -14.41 -19.62
CA ARG A 88 -3.68 -15.72 -20.25
C ARG A 88 -3.39 -16.80 -19.20
N ALA A 89 -2.46 -16.57 -18.29
CA ALA A 89 -2.15 -17.51 -17.22
C ALA A 89 -3.37 -17.81 -16.35
N LEU A 90 -4.18 -16.81 -16.06
CA LEU A 90 -5.45 -16.96 -15.35
C LEU A 90 -6.44 -17.82 -16.11
N SER A 91 -6.68 -17.54 -17.39
CA SER A 91 -7.63 -18.27 -18.21
C SER A 91 -7.18 -19.73 -18.45
N GLU A 92 -5.89 -19.96 -18.60
CA GLU A 92 -5.34 -21.33 -18.71
C GLU A 92 -5.51 -22.12 -17.41
N HIS A 93 -5.29 -21.46 -16.27
CA HIS A 93 -5.44 -22.10 -14.96
C HIS A 93 -6.92 -22.39 -14.67
N ALA A 94 -7.81 -21.44 -14.88
CA ALA A 94 -9.26 -21.61 -14.68
C ALA A 94 -9.82 -22.79 -15.50
N ARG A 95 -9.38 -22.94 -16.75
CA ARG A 95 -9.77 -24.08 -17.60
C ARG A 95 -9.28 -25.44 -17.09
N ARG A 96 -8.15 -25.48 -16.38
CA ARG A 96 -7.54 -26.75 -15.92
C ARG A 96 -8.15 -27.28 -14.62
N ILE A 97 -8.60 -26.41 -13.73
CA ILE A 97 -9.02 -26.80 -12.37
C ILE A 97 -10.51 -26.58 -12.10
N GLY A 98 -11.23 -26.07 -13.07
CA GLY A 98 -12.64 -25.69 -12.94
C GLY A 98 -12.83 -24.20 -12.67
N ASN A 99 -14.08 -23.77 -12.66
CA ASN A 99 -14.44 -22.38 -12.55
C ASN A 99 -14.27 -21.86 -11.11
N TYR A 100 -13.64 -20.71 -10.99
CA TYR A 100 -13.76 -19.89 -9.79
C TYR A 100 -15.02 -19.02 -9.90
N ASP A 101 -15.76 -18.85 -8.80
CA ASP A 101 -16.87 -17.91 -8.74
C ASP A 101 -16.39 -16.47 -8.92
N VAL A 102 -15.18 -16.16 -8.45
CA VAL A 102 -14.57 -14.83 -8.52
C VAL A 102 -13.07 -14.93 -8.77
N VAL A 103 -12.57 -14.07 -9.65
CA VAL A 103 -11.13 -13.79 -9.82
C VAL A 103 -10.86 -12.37 -9.33
N HIS A 104 -10.17 -12.23 -8.19
CA HIS A 104 -9.84 -10.92 -7.64
C HIS A 104 -8.36 -10.60 -7.85
N TYR A 105 -8.09 -9.56 -8.63
CA TYR A 105 -6.76 -9.11 -9.03
C TYR A 105 -6.27 -7.94 -8.16
N HIS A 106 -5.09 -8.11 -7.60
CA HIS A 106 -4.36 -7.11 -6.80
C HIS A 106 -2.98 -6.89 -7.40
N GLY A 107 -2.88 -6.00 -8.35
CA GLY A 107 -1.61 -5.81 -9.06
C GLY A 107 -1.45 -4.45 -9.71
N HIS A 108 -0.35 -4.30 -10.44
CA HIS A 108 0.10 -3.04 -11.02
C HIS A 108 -0.42 -2.77 -12.44
N LEU A 109 -1.23 -3.68 -13.02
CA LEU A 109 -1.68 -3.66 -14.41
C LEU A 109 -3.21 -3.46 -14.47
N PRO A 110 -3.71 -2.24 -14.35
CA PRO A 110 -5.15 -1.94 -14.18
C PRO A 110 -6.02 -2.32 -15.37
N MET A 111 -5.42 -2.52 -16.56
CA MET A 111 -6.12 -2.96 -17.77
C MET A 111 -6.27 -4.48 -17.89
N THR A 112 -5.82 -5.27 -16.91
CA THR A 112 -5.85 -6.75 -16.97
C THR A 112 -7.24 -7.30 -17.28
N GLY A 113 -8.29 -6.65 -16.77
CA GLY A 113 -9.69 -7.03 -17.04
C GLY A 113 -10.04 -7.11 -18.52
N LEU A 114 -9.44 -6.30 -19.40
CA LEU A 114 -9.70 -6.35 -20.85
C LEU A 114 -9.19 -7.62 -21.55
N TYR A 115 -8.32 -8.37 -20.91
CA TYR A 115 -7.64 -9.52 -21.49
C TYR A 115 -8.05 -10.85 -20.86
N VAL A 116 -8.86 -10.82 -19.78
CA VAL A 116 -9.37 -12.04 -19.16
C VAL A 116 -10.53 -12.61 -19.97
N ASP A 117 -10.82 -13.89 -19.77
CA ASP A 117 -11.98 -14.54 -20.36
C ASP A 117 -13.26 -13.79 -19.93
N PRO A 118 -14.15 -13.40 -20.89
CA PRO A 118 -15.37 -12.66 -20.58
C PRO A 118 -16.33 -13.39 -19.63
N GLY A 119 -16.22 -14.72 -19.51
CA GLY A 119 -17.02 -15.53 -18.59
C GLY A 119 -16.57 -15.43 -17.12
N LEU A 120 -15.39 -14.83 -16.84
CA LEU A 120 -14.89 -14.71 -15.48
C LEU A 120 -15.49 -13.50 -14.75
N ASN A 121 -16.02 -13.71 -13.54
CA ASN A 121 -16.39 -12.62 -12.65
C ASN A 121 -15.09 -11.97 -12.11
N PHE A 122 -14.57 -11.01 -12.88
CA PHE A 122 -13.32 -10.34 -12.59
C PHE A 122 -13.52 -9.09 -11.75
N VAL A 123 -12.81 -9.04 -10.64
CA VAL A 123 -12.75 -7.90 -9.72
C VAL A 123 -11.31 -7.45 -9.57
N GLN A 124 -11.04 -6.16 -9.40
CA GLN A 124 -9.70 -5.66 -9.12
C GLN A 124 -9.70 -4.65 -7.99
N THR A 125 -8.64 -4.66 -7.18
CA THR A 125 -8.39 -3.62 -6.18
C THR A 125 -7.20 -2.76 -6.60
N ARG A 126 -7.37 -1.43 -6.51
CA ARG A 126 -6.33 -0.44 -6.82
C ARG A 126 -5.70 0.02 -5.52
N HIS A 127 -4.38 -0.28 -5.37
CA HIS A 127 -3.59 0.00 -4.19
C HIS A 127 -2.66 1.21 -4.35
N ASP A 128 -2.48 1.67 -5.57
CA ASP A 128 -1.59 2.75 -5.96
C ASP A 128 -2.18 3.60 -7.10
N GLN A 129 -1.46 4.64 -7.49
CA GLN A 129 -1.84 5.55 -8.56
C GLN A 129 -1.41 5.05 -9.97
N GLY A 130 -1.09 3.76 -10.12
CA GLY A 130 -0.67 3.16 -11.39
C GLY A 130 -1.76 3.08 -12.44
N SER A 131 -3.00 3.32 -12.08
CA SER A 131 -4.13 3.40 -13.02
C SER A 131 -3.96 4.53 -14.03
N GLU A 132 -3.36 5.63 -13.61
CA GLU A 132 -3.16 6.83 -14.43
C GLU A 132 -1.72 7.33 -14.42
N CYS A 133 -0.89 6.93 -13.47
CA CYS A 133 0.49 7.37 -13.31
C CYS A 133 1.50 6.31 -13.78
N VAL A 134 2.50 6.72 -14.57
CA VAL A 134 3.56 5.82 -15.09
C VAL A 134 4.43 5.25 -13.96
N THR A 135 4.71 6.04 -12.93
CA THR A 135 5.56 5.63 -11.79
C THR A 135 4.78 5.09 -10.60
N HIS A 136 3.46 5.00 -10.67
CA HIS A 136 2.54 4.56 -9.61
C HIS A 136 2.44 5.47 -8.38
N LEU A 137 3.28 6.50 -8.26
CA LEU A 137 3.42 7.27 -7.02
C LEU A 137 2.88 8.70 -7.12
N ARG A 138 2.73 9.27 -8.34
CA ARG A 138 2.51 10.71 -8.53
C ARG A 138 3.47 11.57 -7.69
N PHE A 139 4.71 11.11 -7.59
CA PHE A 139 5.77 11.78 -6.87
C PHE A 139 7.00 11.88 -7.78
N ARG A 140 7.51 13.09 -7.98
CA ARG A 140 8.63 13.35 -8.90
C ARG A 140 9.40 14.57 -8.43
N ASN A 141 10.73 14.51 -8.49
CA ASN A 141 11.62 15.58 -8.04
C ASN A 141 11.27 16.03 -6.61
N ASP A 142 11.11 15.06 -5.71
CA ASP A 142 10.78 15.23 -4.29
C ASP A 142 9.49 16.02 -4.01
N ALA A 143 8.58 16.05 -4.97
CA ALA A 143 7.29 16.73 -4.87
C ALA A 143 6.13 15.91 -5.44
N VAL A 144 4.92 16.21 -4.96
CA VAL A 144 3.68 15.65 -5.51
C VAL A 144 3.50 16.10 -6.96
N CYS A 145 3.31 15.13 -7.86
CA CYS A 145 3.13 15.40 -9.29
C CYS A 145 1.65 15.62 -9.63
N LEU A 146 1.32 16.81 -10.08
CA LEU A 146 -0.03 17.19 -10.50
C LEU A 146 -0.28 16.99 -12.00
N GLU A 147 0.71 16.51 -12.75
CA GLU A 147 0.65 16.39 -14.20
C GLU A 147 -0.36 15.32 -14.65
N THR A 148 -1.13 15.66 -15.67
CA THR A 148 -2.12 14.76 -16.28
C THR A 148 -1.89 14.56 -17.78
N SER A 149 -1.11 15.43 -18.46
CA SER A 149 -0.83 15.33 -19.88
C SER A 149 -0.04 14.07 -20.23
N PRO A 150 -0.49 13.23 -21.18
CA PRO A 150 0.26 12.05 -21.61
C PRO A 150 1.67 12.39 -22.12
N ARG A 151 1.85 13.54 -22.79
CA ARG A 151 3.17 13.98 -23.30
C ARG A 151 4.14 14.30 -22.18
N ALA A 152 3.70 15.02 -21.16
CA ALA A 152 4.53 15.35 -20.00
C ALA A 152 4.84 14.08 -19.16
N CYS A 153 3.87 13.17 -19.02
CA CYS A 153 4.07 11.87 -18.35
C CYS A 153 5.05 10.94 -19.08
N ALA A 154 5.26 11.14 -20.40
CA ALA A 154 6.26 10.39 -21.17
C ALA A 154 7.68 10.55 -20.61
N GLY A 155 8.01 11.69 -20.01
CA GLY A 155 9.28 11.95 -19.36
C GLY A 155 9.56 11.08 -18.13
N CYS A 156 8.54 10.43 -17.54
CA CYS A 156 8.72 9.47 -16.46
C CYS A 156 9.10 8.06 -16.97
N ALA A 157 8.85 7.77 -18.24
CA ALA A 157 9.17 6.47 -18.83
C ALA A 157 10.64 6.37 -19.30
N HIS A 158 11.28 7.52 -19.55
CA HIS A 158 12.64 7.58 -20.10
C HIS A 158 13.40 8.80 -19.58
N ALA A 159 14.67 8.63 -19.24
CA ALA A 159 15.57 9.75 -18.99
C ALA A 159 15.86 10.48 -20.31
N ALA A 160 15.60 11.80 -20.37
CA ALA A 160 15.87 12.69 -21.49
C ALA A 160 15.48 12.14 -22.89
N PRO A 161 14.19 11.86 -23.17
CA PRO A 161 13.77 11.33 -24.45
C PRO A 161 13.85 12.42 -25.54
N GLY A 162 14.32 12.07 -26.73
CA GLY A 162 14.21 12.93 -27.91
C GLY A 162 12.73 13.10 -28.35
N PRO A 163 12.43 14.06 -29.27
CA PRO A 163 11.05 14.44 -29.61
C PRO A 163 10.20 13.28 -30.12
N VAL A 164 10.74 12.41 -30.98
CA VAL A 164 10.04 11.23 -31.49
C VAL A 164 9.71 10.24 -30.37
N ARG A 165 10.66 9.96 -29.47
CA ARG A 165 10.44 9.07 -28.33
C ARG A 165 9.43 9.64 -27.35
N THR A 166 9.43 10.95 -27.14
CA THR A 166 8.41 11.65 -26.32
C THR A 166 7.02 11.49 -26.91
N LEU A 167 6.86 11.64 -28.21
CA LEU A 167 5.59 11.46 -28.90
C LEU A 167 5.09 10.02 -28.77
N LEU A 168 5.94 9.04 -29.10
CA LEU A 168 5.58 7.61 -29.00
C LEU A 168 5.24 7.20 -27.56
N SER A 169 6.01 7.67 -26.58
CA SER A 169 5.73 7.39 -25.15
C SER A 169 4.48 8.10 -24.69
N GLY A 170 4.19 9.33 -25.15
CA GLY A 170 2.94 10.03 -24.87
C GLY A 170 1.73 9.29 -25.41
N HIS A 171 1.82 8.77 -26.65
CA HIS A 171 0.78 7.92 -27.22
C HIS A 171 0.58 6.63 -26.40
N ALA A 172 1.67 5.99 -25.96
CA ALA A 172 1.60 4.79 -25.14
C ALA A 172 0.95 5.09 -23.75
N VAL A 173 1.23 6.26 -23.15
CA VAL A 173 0.55 6.70 -21.93
C VAL A 173 -0.94 6.90 -22.17
N ALA A 174 -1.34 7.58 -23.23
CA ALA A 174 -2.75 7.78 -23.56
C ALA A 174 -3.45 6.44 -23.81
N ARG A 175 -2.79 5.53 -24.53
CA ARG A 175 -3.32 4.18 -24.80
C ARG A 175 -3.58 3.38 -23.53
N TYR A 176 -2.59 3.23 -22.64
CA TYR A 176 -2.78 2.42 -21.43
C TYR A 176 -3.84 3.02 -20.50
N ARG A 177 -3.96 4.36 -20.43
CA ARG A 177 -5.02 5.04 -19.68
C ARG A 177 -6.40 4.74 -20.26
N GLY A 178 -6.56 4.82 -21.58
CA GLY A 178 -7.82 4.45 -22.23
C GLY A 178 -8.17 2.97 -22.08
N GLU A 179 -7.19 2.07 -22.06
CA GLU A 179 -7.40 0.66 -21.76
C GLU A 179 -7.80 0.46 -20.28
N THR A 180 -7.20 1.21 -19.35
CA THR A 180 -7.59 1.20 -17.93
C THR A 180 -9.02 1.66 -17.75
N GLU A 181 -9.40 2.78 -18.37
CA GLU A 181 -10.76 3.33 -18.33
C GLU A 181 -11.79 2.31 -18.82
N ARG A 182 -11.54 1.66 -19.96
CA ARG A 182 -12.42 0.59 -20.48
C ARG A 182 -12.48 -0.60 -19.54
N SER A 183 -11.36 -0.99 -18.93
CA SER A 183 -11.35 -2.08 -17.94
C SER A 183 -12.24 -1.75 -16.73
N PHE A 184 -12.20 -0.51 -16.24
CA PHE A 184 -13.01 -0.09 -15.09
C PHE A 184 -14.51 0.04 -15.42
N ALA A 185 -14.85 0.44 -16.64
CA ALA A 185 -16.23 0.47 -17.11
C ALA A 185 -16.84 -0.94 -17.25
N GLN A 186 -16.01 -1.95 -17.58
CA GLN A 186 -16.47 -3.32 -17.83
C GLN A 186 -16.45 -4.20 -16.58
N HIS A 187 -15.52 -3.96 -15.65
CA HIS A 187 -15.26 -4.83 -14.52
C HIS A 187 -15.33 -4.09 -13.18
N LYS A 188 -15.66 -4.85 -12.14
CA LYS A 188 -15.72 -4.35 -10.77
C LYS A 188 -14.37 -3.86 -10.29
N THR A 189 -14.31 -2.64 -9.75
CA THR A 189 -13.07 -2.03 -9.26
C THR A 189 -13.24 -1.51 -7.84
N ILE A 190 -12.37 -1.94 -6.93
CA ILE A 190 -12.26 -1.42 -5.57
C ILE A 190 -11.10 -0.42 -5.54
N PHE A 191 -11.37 0.79 -5.06
CA PHE A 191 -10.34 1.76 -4.70
C PHE A 191 -10.12 1.72 -3.19
N VAL A 192 -8.86 1.66 -2.75
CA VAL A 192 -8.56 1.61 -1.30
C VAL A 192 -8.73 2.97 -0.59
N SER A 193 -9.12 4.01 -1.31
CA SER A 193 -9.56 5.31 -0.76
C SER A 193 -10.33 6.10 -1.81
N ASP A 194 -11.16 7.01 -1.36
CA ASP A 194 -11.83 7.96 -2.24
C ASP A 194 -10.82 8.93 -2.88
N PHE A 195 -9.72 9.20 -2.20
CA PHE A 195 -8.58 9.92 -2.76
C PHE A 195 -8.10 9.28 -4.07
N LEU A 196 -7.83 7.96 -4.10
CA LEU A 196 -7.40 7.29 -5.33
C LEU A 196 -8.46 7.40 -6.45
N ARG A 197 -9.72 7.23 -6.11
CA ARG A 197 -10.82 7.37 -7.07
C ARG A 197 -10.88 8.78 -7.65
N ARG A 198 -10.76 9.80 -6.83
CA ARG A 198 -10.72 11.21 -7.27
C ARG A 198 -9.50 11.52 -8.12
N GLN A 199 -8.31 10.98 -7.79
CA GLN A 199 -7.09 11.17 -8.58
C GLN A 199 -7.21 10.54 -9.97
N PHE A 200 -7.84 9.37 -10.07
CA PHE A 200 -8.13 8.75 -11.34
C PHE A 200 -9.06 9.64 -12.19
N LEU A 201 -10.19 10.09 -11.62
CA LEU A 201 -11.14 11.00 -12.29
C LEU A 201 -10.52 12.35 -12.65
N ARG A 202 -9.59 12.88 -11.87
CA ARG A 202 -8.84 14.09 -12.23
C ARG A 202 -8.05 13.93 -13.53
N THR A 203 -7.56 12.72 -13.80
CA THR A 203 -6.78 12.42 -15.02
C THR A 203 -7.69 12.00 -16.17
N LEU A 204 -8.78 11.31 -15.89
CA LEU A 204 -9.76 10.77 -16.84
C LEU A 204 -11.18 11.17 -16.36
N PRO A 205 -11.57 12.44 -16.57
CA PRO A 205 -12.78 13.00 -15.93
C PRO A 205 -14.10 12.42 -16.46
N HIS A 206 -14.07 11.76 -17.60
CA HIS A 206 -15.26 11.13 -18.22
C HIS A 206 -15.31 9.61 -18.01
N ALA A 207 -14.39 9.04 -17.21
CA ALA A 207 -14.36 7.61 -16.95
C ALA A 207 -15.63 7.14 -16.24
N ASP A 208 -16.21 6.06 -16.74
CA ASP A 208 -17.31 5.37 -16.07
C ASP A 208 -16.78 4.55 -14.90
N LEU A 209 -17.14 4.95 -13.69
CA LEU A 209 -16.85 4.25 -12.44
C LEU A 209 -18.09 3.71 -11.75
N SER A 210 -19.20 3.49 -12.49
CA SER A 210 -20.47 2.93 -11.96
C SER A 210 -20.27 1.56 -11.32
N ARG A 211 -19.28 0.79 -11.79
CA ARG A 211 -18.87 -0.51 -11.25
C ARG A 211 -17.73 -0.40 -10.23
N SER A 212 -17.61 0.73 -9.54
CA SER A 212 -16.54 0.90 -8.53
C SER A 212 -17.10 1.12 -7.13
N ARG A 213 -16.31 0.68 -6.14
CA ARG A 213 -16.53 0.97 -4.71
C ARG A 213 -15.24 1.48 -4.06
N VAL A 214 -15.41 2.25 -3.00
CA VAL A 214 -14.30 2.59 -2.09
C VAL A 214 -14.40 1.68 -0.88
N ILE A 215 -13.34 0.89 -0.66
CA ILE A 215 -13.18 0.05 0.53
C ILE A 215 -11.75 0.27 1.01
N HIS A 216 -11.58 0.92 2.16
CA HIS A 216 -10.26 1.22 2.71
C HIS A 216 -9.44 -0.06 2.94
N ASN A 217 -8.11 0.08 2.95
CA ASN A 217 -7.25 -0.99 3.44
C ASN A 217 -7.67 -1.38 4.85
N PHE A 218 -7.41 -2.62 5.19
CA PHE A 218 -7.74 -3.22 6.48
C PHE A 218 -6.53 -3.95 7.06
N ILE A 219 -6.65 -4.35 8.29
CA ILE A 219 -5.67 -5.15 9.03
C ILE A 219 -6.36 -6.38 9.63
N ASN A 220 -5.60 -7.40 9.98
CA ASN A 220 -6.12 -8.47 10.83
C ASN A 220 -6.01 -8.00 12.30
N TYR A 221 -7.06 -7.34 12.78
CA TYR A 221 -7.10 -6.75 14.12
C TYR A 221 -6.95 -7.81 15.22
N ARG A 222 -7.60 -8.96 15.06
CA ARG A 222 -7.53 -10.06 16.05
C ARG A 222 -6.09 -10.55 16.22
N LYS A 223 -5.34 -10.70 15.12
CA LYS A 223 -3.92 -11.07 15.15
C LYS A 223 -3.08 -9.95 15.79
N LEU A 224 -3.32 -8.70 15.41
CA LEU A 224 -2.61 -7.53 15.91
C LEU A 224 -2.81 -7.38 17.43
N ALA A 225 -4.04 -7.48 17.92
CA ALA A 225 -4.37 -7.38 19.34
C ALA A 225 -3.72 -8.51 20.17
N ARG A 226 -3.71 -9.75 19.65
CA ARG A 226 -3.00 -10.86 20.29
C ARG A 226 -1.50 -10.61 20.42
N LEU A 227 -0.85 -10.12 19.37
CA LEU A 227 0.59 -9.80 19.39
C LEU A 227 0.89 -8.66 20.37
N ALA A 228 0.00 -7.67 20.45
CA ALA A 228 0.16 -6.54 21.35
C ALA A 228 -0.11 -6.88 22.83
N ALA A 229 -0.91 -7.91 23.12
CA ALA A 229 -1.28 -8.28 24.49
C ALA A 229 -0.08 -8.62 25.39
N SER A 230 1.05 -9.06 24.81
CA SER A 230 2.31 -9.35 25.52
C SER A 230 3.28 -8.15 25.57
N SER A 231 2.92 -6.99 25.02
CA SER A 231 3.89 -5.91 24.72
C SER A 231 4.09 -4.91 25.86
N GLY A 232 3.42 -5.02 26.98
CA GLY A 232 3.56 -4.08 28.09
C GLY A 232 2.91 -2.72 27.85
N ALA A 233 3.05 -1.81 28.85
CA ALA A 233 2.47 -0.48 28.81
C ALA A 233 3.23 0.50 27.88
N PRO A 234 2.57 1.54 27.38
CA PRO A 234 3.23 2.60 26.63
C PRO A 234 4.35 3.29 27.45
N ARG A 235 5.47 3.52 26.81
CA ARG A 235 6.64 4.13 27.42
C ARG A 235 6.63 5.64 27.16
N PRO A 236 6.59 6.48 28.21
CA PRO A 236 6.66 7.92 28.04
C PRO A 236 7.86 8.34 27.18
N GLY A 237 7.65 9.24 26.25
CA GLY A 237 8.69 9.75 25.36
C GLY A 237 9.10 8.84 24.20
N GLN A 238 8.68 7.57 24.15
CA GLN A 238 9.01 6.68 23.03
C GLN A 238 8.15 6.98 21.80
N VAL A 239 8.76 7.33 20.69
CA VAL A 239 8.11 7.65 19.41
C VAL A 239 8.52 6.62 18.35
N LEU A 240 7.56 6.08 17.64
CA LEU A 240 7.83 5.14 16.54
C LEU A 240 7.68 5.83 15.18
N LEU A 241 8.71 5.64 14.34
CA LEU A 241 8.74 6.00 12.94
C LEU A 241 9.02 4.74 12.14
N ALA A 242 7.98 4.09 11.60
CA ALA A 242 8.08 2.79 10.94
C ALA A 242 7.67 2.84 9.47
N GLY A 243 8.47 2.22 8.60
CA GLY A 243 8.19 2.12 7.17
C GLY A 243 9.42 1.95 6.30
N ARG A 244 9.21 1.94 4.99
CA ARG A 244 10.32 1.92 4.03
C ARG A 244 11.02 3.28 4.02
N ILE A 245 12.34 3.29 4.16
CA ILE A 245 13.15 4.51 4.28
C ILE A 245 13.56 4.99 2.88
N ASP A 246 12.60 5.63 2.19
CA ASP A 246 12.78 6.24 0.86
C ASP A 246 12.33 7.71 0.83
N THR A 247 12.53 8.38 -0.30
CA THR A 247 12.23 9.82 -0.45
C THR A 247 10.75 10.15 -0.23
N GLY A 248 9.83 9.28 -0.66
CA GLY A 248 8.39 9.52 -0.54
C GLY A 248 7.85 9.41 0.89
N LYS A 249 8.54 8.67 1.76
CA LYS A 249 8.08 8.42 3.13
C LYS A 249 8.42 9.55 4.12
N GLY A 250 9.18 10.57 3.68
CA GLY A 250 9.40 11.80 4.45
C GLY A 250 10.28 11.65 5.70
N PHE A 251 11.04 10.54 5.80
CA PHE A 251 11.92 10.33 6.96
C PHE A 251 13.01 11.40 7.06
N ALA A 252 13.62 11.77 5.92
CA ALA A 252 14.67 12.79 5.89
C ALA A 252 14.14 14.16 6.35
N GLU A 253 13.00 14.56 5.82
CA GLU A 253 12.36 15.84 6.13
C GLU A 253 11.91 15.90 7.59
N PHE A 254 11.39 14.78 8.11
CA PHE A 254 10.97 14.70 9.50
C PHE A 254 12.15 14.75 10.46
N LEU A 255 13.20 13.96 10.21
CA LEU A 255 14.41 13.97 11.05
C LEU A 255 15.09 15.34 11.05
N ALA A 256 15.18 16.00 9.91
CA ALA A 256 15.71 17.36 9.81
C ALA A 256 14.86 18.36 10.61
N ALA A 257 13.52 18.30 10.50
CA ALA A 257 12.61 19.19 11.20
C ALA A 257 12.57 18.90 12.72
N ALA A 258 12.75 17.65 13.15
CA ALA A 258 12.72 17.25 14.56
C ALA A 258 14.04 17.51 15.29
N ARG A 259 15.16 17.71 14.57
CA ARG A 259 16.49 17.92 15.13
C ARG A 259 16.49 19.10 16.13
N GLY A 260 16.92 18.83 17.35
CA GLY A 260 16.98 19.83 18.43
C GLY A 260 15.63 20.31 18.96
N ARG A 261 14.52 19.68 18.55
CA ARG A 261 13.16 20.05 19.00
C ARG A 261 12.49 18.98 19.87
N LEU A 262 13.04 17.76 19.88
CA LEU A 262 12.51 16.70 20.73
C LEU A 262 12.74 17.05 22.20
N PRO A 263 11.73 16.86 23.08
CA PRO A 263 11.91 17.06 24.52
C PRO A 263 13.00 16.19 25.11
N ALA A 264 13.59 16.63 26.22
CA ALA A 264 14.52 15.80 26.99
C ALA A 264 13.82 14.49 27.41
N GLY A 265 14.52 13.35 27.25
CA GLY A 265 13.96 12.02 27.52
C GLY A 265 13.10 11.43 26.39
N ALA A 266 12.82 12.17 25.32
CA ALA A 266 12.20 11.59 24.14
C ALA A 266 13.17 10.67 23.39
N GLN A 267 12.66 9.54 22.90
CA GLN A 267 13.40 8.56 22.10
C GLN A 267 12.65 8.25 20.83
N LEU A 268 13.22 8.59 19.68
CA LEU A 268 12.69 8.27 18.37
C LEU A 268 13.28 6.95 17.85
N LEU A 269 12.43 5.95 17.65
CA LEU A 269 12.75 4.66 17.11
C LEU A 269 12.44 4.64 15.62
N VAL A 270 13.48 4.56 14.78
CA VAL A 270 13.36 4.50 13.32
C VAL A 270 13.45 3.03 12.90
N VAL A 271 12.32 2.49 12.41
CA VAL A 271 12.17 1.08 12.04
C VAL A 271 11.91 0.92 10.56
N GLY A 272 12.69 0.09 9.92
CA GLY A 272 12.57 -0.22 8.51
C GLY A 272 13.90 -0.21 7.79
N ASP A 273 13.84 -0.40 6.48
CA ASP A 273 15.00 -0.38 5.59
C ASP A 273 14.65 0.37 4.30
N GLY A 274 15.67 0.72 3.52
CA GLY A 274 15.50 1.41 2.26
C GLY A 274 16.74 2.18 1.82
N PRO A 275 16.70 2.78 0.61
CA PRO A 275 17.88 3.39 0.00
C PRO A 275 18.45 4.57 0.79
N LEU A 276 17.66 5.22 1.65
CA LEU A 276 18.10 6.37 2.43
C LEU A 276 18.62 5.99 3.84
N ARG A 277 18.42 4.73 4.29
CA ARG A 277 18.72 4.33 5.67
C ARG A 277 20.15 4.66 6.09
N ALA A 278 21.14 4.16 5.38
CA ALA A 278 22.56 4.32 5.77
C ALA A 278 22.96 5.81 5.89
N ARG A 279 22.47 6.65 4.95
CA ARG A 279 22.73 8.09 4.99
C ARG A 279 22.07 8.75 6.21
N LEU A 280 20.78 8.47 6.44
CA LEU A 280 20.05 9.09 7.55
C LEU A 280 20.55 8.61 8.92
N GLU A 281 20.93 7.35 9.03
CA GLU A 281 21.54 6.81 10.24
C GLU A 281 22.88 7.51 10.56
N ALA A 282 23.76 7.67 9.56
CA ALA A 282 25.02 8.39 9.72
C ALA A 282 24.84 9.89 10.09
N GLU A 283 23.77 10.53 9.62
CA GLU A 283 23.51 11.95 9.81
C GLU A 283 22.76 12.27 11.12
N TYR A 284 21.83 11.38 11.56
CA TYR A 284 20.89 11.67 12.63
C TYR A 284 20.96 10.73 13.84
N ALA A 285 21.67 9.59 13.75
CA ALA A 285 21.75 8.68 14.90
C ALA A 285 22.35 9.39 16.12
N SER A 286 21.71 9.19 17.26
CA SER A 286 22.09 9.80 18.54
C SER A 286 21.47 9.01 19.69
N GLU A 287 21.68 9.45 20.94
CA GLU A 287 21.02 8.86 22.11
C GLU A 287 19.48 8.98 22.00
N GLN A 288 18.97 10.05 21.40
CA GLN A 288 17.53 10.27 21.20
C GLN A 288 16.99 9.63 19.92
N ILE A 289 17.80 9.32 18.90
CA ILE A 289 17.37 8.81 17.61
C ILE A 289 18.09 7.50 17.30
N ARG A 290 17.34 6.40 17.38
CA ARG A 290 17.88 5.05 17.19
C ARG A 290 17.31 4.39 15.94
N PHE A 291 18.18 3.93 15.04
CA PHE A 291 17.83 3.16 13.86
C PHE A 291 17.89 1.67 14.19
N LEU A 292 16.73 0.99 14.12
CA LEU A 292 16.62 -0.44 14.46
C LEU A 292 16.69 -1.34 13.22
N GLY A 293 16.71 -0.74 12.03
CA GLY A 293 16.68 -1.50 10.79
C GLY A 293 15.34 -2.16 10.54
N TRP A 294 15.32 -3.12 9.61
CA TRP A 294 14.16 -3.95 9.37
C TRP A 294 13.87 -4.81 10.60
N GLN A 295 12.58 -4.87 10.98
CA GLN A 295 12.13 -5.68 12.10
C GLN A 295 11.01 -6.64 11.66
N PRO A 296 10.92 -7.84 12.23
CA PRO A 296 9.78 -8.73 12.02
C PRO A 296 8.46 -8.04 12.43
N ASN A 297 7.35 -8.46 11.81
CA ASN A 297 6.04 -7.83 12.08
C ASN A 297 5.65 -7.84 13.56
N GLN A 298 5.97 -8.91 14.28
CA GLN A 298 5.69 -9.04 15.73
C GLN A 298 6.41 -7.93 16.52
N GLU A 299 7.67 -7.65 16.21
CA GLU A 299 8.44 -6.59 16.85
C GLU A 299 7.89 -5.20 16.51
N VAL A 300 7.51 -4.98 15.24
CA VAL A 300 6.89 -3.71 14.84
C VAL A 300 5.59 -3.48 15.60
N VAL A 301 4.76 -4.51 15.76
CA VAL A 301 3.51 -4.44 16.55
C VAL A 301 3.80 -4.15 18.01
N ALA A 302 4.79 -4.82 18.62
CA ALA A 302 5.19 -4.59 20.01
C ALA A 302 5.71 -3.15 20.20
N LEU A 303 6.55 -2.66 19.29
CA LEU A 303 7.04 -1.28 19.30
C LEU A 303 5.90 -0.27 19.12
N THR A 304 4.95 -0.56 18.22
CA THR A 304 3.77 0.29 18.05
C THR A 304 2.95 0.35 19.34
N ALA A 305 2.62 -0.80 19.93
CA ALA A 305 1.80 -0.90 21.14
C ALA A 305 2.44 -0.17 22.34
N THR A 306 3.78 -0.24 22.46
CA THR A 306 4.53 0.37 23.58
C THR A 306 4.97 1.82 23.31
N SER A 307 4.72 2.37 22.13
CA SER A 307 5.08 3.75 21.83
C SER A 307 4.11 4.75 22.48
N HIS A 308 4.64 5.89 22.90
CA HIS A 308 3.84 7.05 23.32
C HIS A 308 3.02 7.55 22.13
N ALA A 309 3.67 7.71 20.98
CA ALA A 309 3.05 8.12 19.73
C ALA A 309 3.72 7.45 18.52
N CYS A 310 2.98 7.36 17.40
CA CYS A 310 3.49 6.94 16.11
C CYS A 310 3.49 8.13 15.13
N VAL A 311 4.50 8.22 14.29
CA VAL A 311 4.62 9.30 13.29
C VAL A 311 4.65 8.73 11.88
N VAL A 312 3.83 9.30 10.99
CA VAL A 312 3.76 8.94 9.57
C VAL A 312 3.98 10.21 8.73
N PRO A 313 5.24 10.56 8.43
CA PRO A 313 5.59 11.85 7.83
C PRO A 313 5.57 11.82 6.29
N SER A 314 4.90 10.86 5.65
CA SER A 314 4.90 10.65 4.21
C SER A 314 4.63 11.94 3.44
N VAL A 315 5.61 12.38 2.63
CA VAL A 315 5.51 13.59 1.79
C VAL A 315 4.84 13.31 0.46
N TRP A 316 4.82 12.06 0.01
CA TRP A 316 4.01 11.64 -1.12
C TRP A 316 2.54 11.45 -0.72
N GLU A 317 1.69 11.29 -1.71
CA GLU A 317 0.26 11.07 -1.50
C GLU A 317 -0.02 9.59 -1.22
N GLU A 318 -0.10 9.23 0.06
CA GLU A 318 -0.41 7.86 0.49
C GLU A 318 -1.80 7.44 0.00
N PRO A 319 -1.93 6.29 -0.67
CA PRO A 319 -3.24 5.79 -1.08
C PRO A 319 -4.16 5.48 0.11
N CYS A 320 -3.64 4.75 1.10
CA CYS A 320 -4.32 4.39 2.33
C CYS A 320 -3.27 3.83 3.32
N GLY A 321 -2.82 4.64 4.26
CA GLY A 321 -1.69 4.36 5.15
C GLY A 321 -1.96 3.24 6.16
N THR A 322 -1.52 2.01 5.90
CA THR A 322 -1.72 0.87 6.83
C THR A 322 -1.04 1.06 8.17
N THR A 323 0.10 1.74 8.22
CA THR A 323 0.77 2.09 9.48
C THR A 323 -0.11 2.98 10.38
N ILE A 324 -0.92 3.87 9.79
CA ILE A 324 -1.91 4.65 10.54
C ILE A 324 -2.96 3.70 11.11
N LEU A 325 -3.52 2.79 10.31
CA LEU A 325 -4.52 1.83 10.77
C LEU A 325 -3.99 0.97 11.93
N GLU A 326 -2.74 0.50 11.84
CA GLU A 326 -2.08 -0.28 12.89
C GLU A 326 -1.94 0.53 14.20
N ALA A 327 -1.52 1.80 14.11
CA ALA A 327 -1.40 2.68 15.28
C ALA A 327 -2.77 2.96 15.94
N LEU A 328 -3.80 3.28 15.13
CA LEU A 328 -5.16 3.52 15.61
C LEU A 328 -5.75 2.28 16.28
N ALA A 329 -5.58 1.12 15.65
CA ALA A 329 -6.06 -0.16 16.19
C ALA A 329 -5.44 -0.52 17.53
N LEU A 330 -4.18 -0.14 17.76
CA LEU A 330 -3.46 -0.36 19.01
C LEU A 330 -3.67 0.77 20.04
N GLY A 331 -4.63 1.65 19.81
CA GLY A 331 -4.96 2.74 20.71
C GLY A 331 -3.86 3.80 20.84
N ARG A 332 -2.95 3.89 19.87
CA ARG A 332 -1.83 4.84 19.93
C ARG A 332 -2.15 6.13 19.19
N PRO A 333 -1.78 7.30 19.79
CA PRO A 333 -1.77 8.54 19.04
C PRO A 333 -0.94 8.40 17.77
N CYS A 334 -1.52 8.82 16.64
CA CYS A 334 -0.85 8.79 15.34
C CYS A 334 -0.79 10.22 14.77
N LEU A 335 0.42 10.68 14.48
CA LEU A 335 0.64 12.00 13.90
C LEU A 335 1.08 11.80 12.44
N ALA A 336 0.34 12.37 11.51
CA ALA A 336 0.60 12.14 10.10
C ALA A 336 0.48 13.45 9.29
N LEU A 337 1.17 13.48 8.14
CA LEU A 337 0.88 14.51 7.15
C LEU A 337 -0.49 14.23 6.50
N ALA A 338 -1.26 15.30 6.28
CA ALA A 338 -2.55 15.28 5.56
C ALA A 338 -2.30 15.08 4.06
N ARG A 339 -1.79 13.90 3.69
CA ARG A 339 -1.45 13.55 2.30
C ARG A 339 -2.29 12.37 1.83
N GLY A 340 -2.75 12.46 0.58
CA GLY A 340 -3.49 11.38 -0.08
C GLY A 340 -4.76 10.98 0.64
N GLY A 341 -4.91 9.68 0.90
CA GLY A 341 -6.03 9.08 1.61
C GLY A 341 -5.88 9.11 3.15
N ASN A 342 -4.75 9.59 3.71
CA ASN A 342 -4.56 9.61 5.17
C ASN A 342 -5.69 10.31 5.94
N PRO A 343 -6.26 11.46 5.47
CA PRO A 343 -7.37 12.11 6.16
C PRO A 343 -8.64 11.25 6.25
N GLU A 344 -8.86 10.35 5.31
CA GLU A 344 -10.03 9.47 5.30
C GLU A 344 -10.02 8.46 6.46
N LEU A 345 -8.83 8.19 7.03
CA LEU A 345 -8.65 7.22 8.10
C LEU A 345 -9.09 7.73 9.49
N ALA A 346 -9.42 9.01 9.62
CA ALA A 346 -9.95 9.57 10.85
C ALA A 346 -11.28 8.91 11.30
N VAL A 347 -12.02 8.30 10.38
CA VAL A 347 -13.24 7.53 10.69
C VAL A 347 -12.97 6.30 11.58
N TYR A 348 -11.71 5.92 11.72
CA TYR A 348 -11.28 4.76 12.51
C TYR A 348 -10.70 5.16 13.88
N GLU A 349 -10.76 6.42 14.25
CA GLU A 349 -10.35 6.86 15.59
C GLU A 349 -11.21 6.19 16.67
N SER A 350 -10.57 5.66 17.70
CA SER A 350 -11.25 5.13 18.88
C SER A 350 -11.54 6.21 19.95
N TYR A 351 -10.89 7.36 19.83
CA TYR A 351 -11.13 8.58 20.63
C TYR A 351 -10.74 9.82 19.81
N SER A 352 -11.38 10.93 20.07
CA SER A 352 -11.16 12.19 19.35
C SER A 352 -9.70 12.65 19.43
N GLY A 353 -9.12 12.98 18.28
CA GLY A 353 -7.74 13.45 18.16
C GLY A 353 -6.68 12.35 18.24
N GLN A 354 -7.07 11.08 18.10
CA GLN A 354 -6.12 9.98 18.00
C GLN A 354 -5.27 10.09 16.72
N LEU A 355 -5.84 10.53 15.62
CA LEU A 355 -5.15 10.86 14.37
C LEU A 355 -5.00 12.37 14.22
N ARG A 356 -3.81 12.88 14.49
CA ARG A 356 -3.52 14.32 14.35
C ARG A 356 -2.85 14.60 13.01
N LEU A 357 -3.59 15.25 12.13
CA LEU A 357 -3.15 15.57 10.77
C LEU A 357 -2.46 16.93 10.72
N ALA A 358 -1.31 16.99 10.08
CA ALA A 358 -0.54 18.20 9.85
C ALA A 358 -0.43 18.55 8.37
N THR A 359 -0.46 19.83 8.05
CA THR A 359 -0.34 20.35 6.67
C THR A 359 1.10 20.62 6.26
N SER A 360 2.03 20.69 7.24
CA SER A 360 3.46 20.87 7.01
C SER A 360 4.27 20.01 8.00
N MET A 361 5.55 19.81 7.69
CA MET A 361 6.49 19.05 8.54
C MET A 361 6.71 19.75 9.88
N GLU A 362 6.82 21.09 9.89
CA GLU A 362 6.98 21.89 11.12
C GLU A 362 5.76 21.74 12.02
N LYS A 363 4.54 21.71 11.45
CA LYS A 363 3.31 21.47 12.21
C LYS A 363 3.25 20.05 12.75
N LEU A 364 3.74 19.06 11.96
CA LEU A 364 3.81 17.67 12.41
C LEU A 364 4.73 17.51 13.62
N VAL A 365 5.93 18.12 13.58
CA VAL A 365 6.86 18.12 14.72
C VAL A 365 6.26 18.85 15.93
N ARG A 366 5.56 19.95 15.72
CA ARG A 366 4.86 20.65 16.80
C ARG A 366 3.79 19.77 17.45
N HIS A 367 2.96 19.10 16.65
CA HIS A 367 1.98 18.14 17.17
C HIS A 367 2.66 17.03 17.98
N LEU A 368 3.85 16.57 17.56
CA LEU A 368 4.60 15.55 18.31
C LEU A 368 5.06 16.11 19.67
N VAL A 369 5.62 17.31 19.71
CA VAL A 369 6.07 17.95 20.96
C VAL A 369 4.89 18.15 21.91
N ASP A 370 3.74 18.62 21.40
CA ASP A 370 2.52 18.78 22.17
C ASP A 370 1.99 17.45 22.73
N GLU A 371 2.09 16.36 21.93
CA GLU A 371 1.67 15.03 22.38
C GLU A 371 2.60 14.48 23.45
N LEU A 372 3.92 14.66 23.30
CA LEU A 372 4.91 14.19 24.27
C LEU A 372 4.86 14.95 25.61
N ALA A 373 4.24 16.13 25.64
CA ALA A 373 3.96 16.85 26.88
C ALA A 373 2.78 16.27 27.69
N GLN A 374 1.98 15.39 27.08
CA GLN A 374 0.89 14.68 27.73
C GLN A 374 1.41 13.36 28.33
N PRO A 375 0.75 12.80 29.34
CA PRO A 375 1.08 11.47 29.85
C PRO A 375 0.85 10.38 28.77
N ALA A 376 1.79 9.45 28.62
CA ALA A 376 1.58 8.26 27.81
C ALA A 376 0.48 7.40 28.44
N GLN A 377 -0.65 7.25 27.75
CA GLN A 377 -1.80 6.53 28.28
C GLN A 377 -1.90 5.12 27.74
N ALA A 378 -2.03 4.14 28.63
CA ALA A 378 -2.52 2.83 28.26
C ALA A 378 -4.03 2.93 28.00
N ARG A 379 -4.47 2.68 26.79
CA ARG A 379 -5.90 2.67 26.43
C ARG A 379 -6.34 1.23 26.16
N PRO A 380 -7.53 0.84 26.65
CA PRO A 380 -8.07 -0.47 26.31
C PRO A 380 -8.25 -0.58 24.80
N LEU A 381 -7.89 -1.72 24.26
CA LEU A 381 -8.12 -2.00 22.82
C LEU A 381 -9.64 -2.17 22.61
N PRO A 382 -10.21 -1.63 21.50
CA PRO A 382 -11.62 -1.80 21.18
C PRO A 382 -11.95 -3.28 20.98
N ALA A 383 -13.12 -3.72 21.38
CA ALA A 383 -13.57 -5.09 21.15
C ALA A 383 -13.71 -5.40 19.65
N ILE A 384 -14.11 -4.40 18.87
CA ILE A 384 -14.23 -4.45 17.41
C ILE A 384 -13.57 -3.17 16.86
N ALA A 385 -12.66 -3.34 15.93
CA ALA A 385 -12.03 -2.24 15.24
C ALA A 385 -12.60 -2.10 13.82
N GLY A 386 -13.07 -0.91 13.47
CA GLY A 386 -13.70 -0.64 12.16
C GLY A 386 -12.79 -0.93 10.96
N MET A 387 -11.45 -0.91 11.18
CA MET A 387 -10.44 -1.26 10.17
C MET A 387 -10.11 -2.77 10.15
N ASP A 388 -10.80 -3.62 10.91
CA ASP A 388 -10.58 -5.06 10.84
C ASP A 388 -11.03 -5.63 9.48
N VAL A 389 -10.27 -6.58 8.96
CA VAL A 389 -10.61 -7.31 7.72
C VAL A 389 -12.02 -7.90 7.78
N PHE A 390 -12.45 -8.40 8.93
CA PHE A 390 -13.79 -8.97 9.13
C PHE A 390 -14.93 -7.93 9.09
N GLN A 391 -14.62 -6.63 9.18
CA GLN A 391 -15.57 -5.54 8.92
C GLN A 391 -15.60 -5.11 7.45
N ALA A 392 -14.51 -5.32 6.72
CA ALA A 392 -14.43 -5.05 5.29
C ALA A 392 -14.95 -6.22 4.44
N LEU A 393 -14.76 -7.45 4.92
CA LEU A 393 -15.06 -8.69 4.20
C LEU A 393 -16.52 -8.79 3.70
N PRO A 394 -17.55 -8.51 4.50
CA PRO A 394 -18.95 -8.54 4.01
C PRO A 394 -19.17 -7.59 2.85
N LYS A 395 -18.55 -6.39 2.87
CA LYS A 395 -18.66 -5.40 1.79
C LYS A 395 -17.98 -5.87 0.51
N ILE A 396 -16.90 -6.62 0.63
CA ILE A 396 -16.15 -7.19 -0.49
C ILE A 396 -16.94 -8.36 -1.09
N VAL A 397 -17.43 -9.28 -0.26
CA VAL A 397 -18.23 -10.44 -0.71
C VAL A 397 -19.54 -9.99 -1.37
N ASP A 398 -20.25 -9.01 -0.79
CA ASP A 398 -21.43 -8.39 -1.42
C ASP A 398 -21.09 -7.78 -2.80
N PHE A 399 -19.91 -7.15 -2.91
CA PHE A 399 -19.48 -6.60 -4.19
C PHE A 399 -19.11 -7.69 -5.21
N TYR A 400 -18.66 -8.85 -4.77
CA TYR A 400 -18.45 -10.00 -5.67
C TYR A 400 -19.76 -10.51 -6.29
N ALA A 401 -20.86 -10.47 -5.51
CA ALA A 401 -22.15 -11.01 -5.91
C ALA A 401 -22.93 -10.11 -6.88
N GLN A 402 -22.64 -8.82 -6.94
CA GLN A 402 -23.26 -7.86 -7.87
C GLN A 402 -22.79 -8.07 -9.30
#